data_489f228963dfa779084dcd5391770629
#
_entry.id   489f228963dfa779084dcd5391770629
#
_cell.length_a   1.000
_cell.length_b   1.000
_cell.length_c   1.000
_cell.angle_alpha   90.00
_cell.angle_beta   90.00
_cell.angle_gamma   90.00
#
_symmetry.space_group_name_H-M   'P 1'
#
loop_
_entity.id
_entity.type
_entity.pdbx_description
1 polymer ?
#
loop_
_entity_poly.entity_id
_entity_poly.type
_entity_poly.pdbx_seq_one_letter_code
_entity_poly.pdbx_strand_id
1 'polypeptide(L)'
;MVVVPAQKLRILSWNILHGEQIPPAGKLTPEQWKNNLITSATEISQNLKPDFIGLQEVDLNQNRSGNLNQTEVIAESLQLKYWAYIPTLIGTPGEKWQKVDQRKSPLISNDSPAKQVRDSLPPSYGIGFATNQPIKKMHFKYLGRSLVGMPLLIPNENKSGARFIYVQDEPRVALIAELENGVTIATTHLSFAPGVNIYQLKKLANFLSSLPGKQILSGDLNLPADLPSKLSAITGGWSSLVKQSTYPSWKPKIQFDYLLAKSDSGFSAQPLPHLKPIISDHIPIGAEITFN
;
A
#
# COMPACT_ATOMS: atom_id res chain seq x y z
N MET A 1 29.82 8.57 -26.63
CA MET A 1 28.98 8.09 -25.52
C MET A 1 27.53 8.16 -25.98
N VAL A 2 26.83 7.05 -26.04
CA VAL A 2 25.38 7.06 -26.27
C VAL A 2 24.73 7.55 -24.97
N VAL A 3 24.14 8.73 -25.00
CA VAL A 3 23.38 9.24 -23.86
C VAL A 3 22.08 8.43 -23.80
N VAL A 4 21.98 7.50 -22.84
CA VAL A 4 20.72 6.81 -22.58
C VAL A 4 19.76 7.84 -21.99
N PRO A 5 18.56 8.05 -22.59
CA PRO A 5 17.61 9.01 -22.05
C PRO A 5 17.16 8.60 -20.67
N ALA A 6 17.06 9.56 -19.75
CA ALA A 6 16.56 9.32 -18.40
C ALA A 6 15.13 8.73 -18.45
N GLN A 7 14.91 7.66 -17.71
CA GLN A 7 13.61 7.02 -17.58
C GLN A 7 12.80 7.73 -16.50
N LYS A 8 11.49 7.71 -16.67
CA LYS A 8 10.55 8.29 -15.71
C LYS A 8 9.49 7.27 -15.31
N LEU A 9 9.13 7.26 -14.03
CA LEU A 9 8.04 6.47 -13.47
C LEU A 9 7.22 7.32 -12.51
N ARG A 10 5.91 7.28 -12.63
CA ARG A 10 4.97 7.84 -11.65
C ARG A 10 4.55 6.75 -10.68
N ILE A 11 5.02 6.85 -9.45
CA ILE A 11 4.80 5.86 -8.41
C ILE A 11 3.90 6.47 -7.36
N LEU A 12 2.82 5.73 -7.01
CA LEU A 12 1.91 6.08 -5.94
C LEU A 12 1.93 5.02 -4.84
N SER A 13 1.60 5.44 -3.62
CA SER A 13 1.18 4.60 -2.51
C SER A 13 -0.13 5.11 -1.94
N TRP A 14 -1.06 4.21 -1.64
CA TRP A 14 -2.36 4.57 -1.11
C TRP A 14 -2.92 3.50 -0.17
N ASN A 15 -3.09 3.85 1.09
CA ASN A 15 -3.92 3.09 2.01
C ASN A 15 -5.38 3.39 1.65
N ILE A 16 -6.14 2.37 1.23
CA ILE A 16 -7.50 2.54 0.72
C ILE A 16 -8.59 2.35 1.78
N LEU A 17 -8.21 2.02 3.04
CA LEU A 17 -9.16 1.72 4.12
C LEU A 17 -10.29 0.79 3.63
N HIS A 18 -9.93 -0.34 3.01
CA HIS A 18 -10.85 -1.31 2.37
C HIS A 18 -11.97 -0.67 1.51
N GLY A 19 -11.74 0.53 0.99
CA GLY A 19 -12.70 1.26 0.17
C GLY A 19 -13.78 2.03 0.95
N GLU A 20 -13.61 2.22 2.27
CA GLU A 20 -14.56 2.97 3.10
C GLU A 20 -14.67 4.42 2.64
N GLN A 21 -15.89 4.90 2.45
CA GLN A 21 -16.15 6.31 2.12
C GLN A 21 -15.94 7.20 3.35
N ILE A 22 -15.32 8.37 3.17
CA ILE A 22 -15.09 9.33 4.23
C ILE A 22 -15.74 10.68 3.90
N PRO A 23 -16.71 11.14 4.70
CA PRO A 23 -17.26 10.51 5.92
C PRO A 23 -18.05 9.24 5.59
N PRO A 24 -18.15 8.30 6.55
CA PRO A 24 -18.90 7.05 6.35
C PRO A 24 -20.32 7.32 5.85
N ALA A 25 -20.70 6.62 4.77
CA ALA A 25 -22.02 6.78 4.15
C ALA A 25 -23.09 5.85 4.72
N GLY A 26 -22.75 5.11 5.80
CA GLY A 26 -23.59 4.07 6.36
C GLY A 26 -23.49 2.76 5.56
N LYS A 27 -24.55 1.95 5.57
CA LYS A 27 -24.54 0.65 4.91
C LYS A 27 -24.65 0.79 3.39
N LEU A 28 -23.57 0.50 2.68
CA LEU A 28 -23.51 0.51 1.22
C LEU A 28 -23.88 -0.85 0.63
N THR A 29 -24.47 -0.85 -0.57
CA THR A 29 -24.64 -2.04 -1.38
C THR A 29 -23.31 -2.45 -2.05
N PRO A 30 -23.14 -3.72 -2.50
CA PRO A 30 -21.95 -4.14 -3.27
C PRO A 30 -21.67 -3.26 -4.49
N GLU A 31 -22.72 -2.84 -5.19
CA GLU A 31 -22.60 -1.94 -6.35
C GLU A 31 -22.07 -0.55 -5.94
N GLN A 32 -22.53 0.01 -4.83
CA GLN A 32 -22.05 1.30 -4.33
C GLN A 32 -20.58 1.21 -3.90
N TRP A 33 -20.16 0.12 -3.25
CA TRP A 33 -18.76 -0.14 -2.92
C TRP A 33 -17.89 -0.15 -4.19
N LYS A 34 -18.33 -0.89 -5.21
CA LYS A 34 -17.62 -0.95 -6.49
C LYS A 34 -17.53 0.40 -7.17
N ASN A 35 -18.63 1.16 -7.21
CA ASN A 35 -18.67 2.47 -7.83
C ASN A 35 -17.76 3.49 -7.12
N ASN A 36 -17.68 3.45 -5.80
CA ASN A 36 -16.77 4.30 -5.02
C ASN A 36 -15.30 4.01 -5.35
N LEU A 37 -14.92 2.74 -5.47
CA LEU A 37 -13.57 2.33 -5.90
C LEU A 37 -13.27 2.82 -7.32
N ILE A 38 -14.17 2.58 -8.26
CA ILE A 38 -14.02 3.00 -9.67
C ILE A 38 -13.91 4.52 -9.77
N THR A 39 -14.77 5.27 -9.08
CA THR A 39 -14.74 6.72 -9.08
C THR A 39 -13.40 7.25 -8.58
N SER A 40 -12.95 6.75 -7.42
CA SER A 40 -11.67 7.17 -6.83
C SER A 40 -10.47 6.82 -7.71
N ALA A 41 -10.46 5.59 -8.28
CA ALA A 41 -9.40 5.18 -9.20
C ALA A 41 -9.42 6.00 -10.50
N THR A 42 -10.60 6.35 -11.02
CA THR A 42 -10.75 7.20 -12.20
C THR A 42 -10.18 8.61 -11.94
N GLU A 43 -10.47 9.20 -10.79
CA GLU A 43 -9.87 10.48 -10.38
C GLU A 43 -8.34 10.41 -10.33
N ILE A 44 -7.79 9.34 -9.77
CA ILE A 44 -6.34 9.08 -9.74
C ILE A 44 -5.80 8.97 -11.17
N SER A 45 -6.46 8.19 -12.04
CA SER A 45 -6.05 8.02 -13.44
C SER A 45 -5.99 9.34 -14.19
N GLN A 46 -6.99 10.18 -14.02
CA GLN A 46 -7.09 11.47 -14.73
C GLN A 46 -6.05 12.50 -14.26
N ASN A 47 -5.80 12.56 -12.96
CA ASN A 47 -5.00 13.61 -12.33
C ASN A 47 -3.55 13.22 -12.06
N LEU A 48 -3.27 11.96 -11.74
CA LEU A 48 -1.94 11.51 -11.30
C LEU A 48 -1.27 10.57 -12.31
N LYS A 49 -2.03 9.82 -13.10
CA LYS A 49 -1.55 8.90 -14.17
C LYS A 49 -0.40 8.00 -13.71
N PRO A 50 -0.61 7.14 -12.71
CA PRO A 50 0.46 6.30 -12.18
C PRO A 50 0.93 5.23 -13.17
N ASP A 51 2.23 4.93 -13.17
CA ASP A 51 2.82 3.75 -13.79
C ASP A 51 2.85 2.57 -12.82
N PHE A 52 2.87 2.86 -11.51
CA PHE A 52 2.81 1.90 -10.42
C PHE A 52 2.01 2.51 -9.26
N ILE A 53 1.14 1.71 -8.66
CA ILE A 53 0.44 2.04 -7.42
C ILE A 53 0.55 0.88 -6.42
N GLY A 54 1.06 1.16 -5.21
CA GLY A 54 1.00 0.26 -4.06
C GLY A 54 -0.25 0.55 -3.23
N LEU A 55 -0.95 -0.50 -2.84
CA LEU A 55 -2.23 -0.43 -2.13
C LEU A 55 -2.12 -1.11 -0.77
N GLN A 56 -2.59 -0.45 0.28
CA GLN A 56 -2.67 -0.99 1.62
C GLN A 56 -4.13 -1.06 2.06
N GLU A 57 -4.40 -1.93 3.04
CA GLU A 57 -5.74 -2.18 3.57
C GLU A 57 -6.74 -2.64 2.50
N VAL A 58 -6.32 -3.65 1.74
CA VAL A 58 -7.08 -4.17 0.60
C VAL A 58 -7.88 -5.39 1.00
N ASP A 59 -9.17 -5.40 0.71
CA ASP A 59 -10.04 -6.56 0.86
C ASP A 59 -10.10 -7.41 -0.43
N LEU A 60 -10.14 -8.72 -0.23
CA LEU A 60 -10.50 -9.70 -1.25
C LEU A 60 -11.69 -10.53 -0.76
N ASN A 61 -12.79 -10.55 -1.53
CA ASN A 61 -14.00 -11.32 -1.25
C ASN A 61 -14.62 -11.05 0.13
N GLN A 62 -14.42 -9.86 0.71
CA GLN A 62 -14.99 -9.47 1.99
C GLN A 62 -16.44 -8.99 1.82
N ASN A 63 -17.35 -9.52 2.63
CA ASN A 63 -18.76 -9.12 2.59
C ASN A 63 -18.94 -7.63 2.96
N ARG A 64 -18.12 -7.10 3.88
CA ARG A 64 -18.16 -5.70 4.32
C ARG A 64 -17.89 -4.71 3.19
N SER A 65 -17.16 -5.11 2.17
CA SER A 65 -16.73 -4.28 1.05
C SER A 65 -17.23 -4.78 -0.31
N GLY A 66 -18.37 -5.49 -0.34
CA GLY A 66 -19.07 -5.86 -1.55
C GLY A 66 -18.56 -7.13 -2.24
N ASN A 67 -17.79 -7.97 -1.56
CA ASN A 67 -17.21 -9.23 -2.10
C ASN A 67 -16.33 -9.00 -3.35
N LEU A 68 -15.58 -7.91 -3.38
CA LEU A 68 -14.75 -7.52 -4.52
C LEU A 68 -13.30 -8.02 -4.35
N ASN A 69 -12.61 -8.17 -5.48
CA ASN A 69 -11.15 -8.10 -5.53
C ASN A 69 -10.77 -6.63 -5.75
N GLN A 70 -10.52 -5.90 -4.68
CA GLN A 70 -10.29 -4.45 -4.75
C GLN A 70 -9.04 -4.09 -5.55
N THR A 71 -7.98 -4.92 -5.49
CA THR A 71 -6.78 -4.70 -6.31
C THR A 71 -7.09 -4.78 -7.80
N GLU A 72 -7.86 -5.79 -8.22
CA GLU A 72 -8.27 -5.99 -9.62
C GLU A 72 -9.15 -4.82 -10.10
N VAL A 73 -10.15 -4.42 -9.32
CA VAL A 73 -11.04 -3.29 -9.65
C VAL A 73 -10.25 -1.99 -9.84
N ILE A 74 -9.30 -1.70 -8.96
CA ILE A 74 -8.45 -0.50 -9.06
C ILE A 74 -7.52 -0.60 -10.27
N ALA A 75 -6.88 -1.75 -10.50
CA ALA A 75 -6.01 -1.97 -11.64
C ALA A 75 -6.72 -1.75 -12.99
N GLU A 76 -7.92 -2.32 -13.13
CA GLU A 76 -8.77 -2.15 -14.33
C GLU A 76 -9.17 -0.68 -14.53
N SER A 77 -9.59 0.00 -13.46
CA SER A 77 -10.00 1.42 -13.51
C SER A 77 -8.85 2.37 -13.84
N LEU A 78 -7.62 2.04 -13.42
CA LEU A 78 -6.40 2.76 -13.75
C LEU A 78 -5.81 2.35 -15.10
N GLN A 79 -6.37 1.33 -15.77
CA GLN A 79 -5.83 0.73 -17.00
C GLN A 79 -4.40 0.20 -16.83
N LEU A 80 -4.07 -0.32 -15.65
CA LEU A 80 -2.78 -0.92 -15.34
C LEU A 80 -2.83 -2.42 -15.64
N LYS A 81 -1.90 -2.88 -16.47
CA LYS A 81 -1.93 -4.21 -17.08
C LYS A 81 -1.68 -5.35 -16.10
N TYR A 82 -0.79 -5.13 -15.15
CA TYR A 82 -0.35 -6.13 -14.20
C TYR A 82 -0.77 -5.73 -12.79
N TRP A 83 -1.25 -6.69 -12.01
CA TRP A 83 -1.52 -6.50 -10.60
C TRP A 83 -1.20 -7.76 -9.80
N ALA A 84 -0.93 -7.58 -8.53
CA ALA A 84 -0.78 -8.66 -7.58
C ALA A 84 -1.33 -8.26 -6.21
N TYR A 85 -1.84 -9.26 -5.48
CA TYR A 85 -2.36 -9.15 -4.13
C TYR A 85 -1.76 -10.25 -3.26
N ILE A 86 -1.48 -9.93 -2.00
CA ILE A 86 -1.04 -10.89 -1.00
C ILE A 86 -1.82 -10.68 0.30
N PRO A 87 -2.51 -11.74 0.82
CA PRO A 87 -3.21 -11.64 2.09
C PRO A 87 -2.22 -11.57 3.26
N THR A 88 -2.51 -10.74 4.23
CA THR A 88 -1.87 -10.74 5.55
C THR A 88 -2.60 -11.66 6.51
N LEU A 89 -3.92 -11.75 6.36
CA LEU A 89 -4.80 -12.65 7.13
C LEU A 89 -5.97 -13.16 6.28
N ILE A 90 -6.55 -14.27 6.70
CA ILE A 90 -7.79 -14.82 6.18
C ILE A 90 -8.91 -14.48 7.16
N GLY A 91 -9.99 -13.88 6.69
CA GLY A 91 -11.06 -13.31 7.50
C GLY A 91 -11.01 -11.79 7.55
N THR A 92 -11.67 -11.18 8.54
CA THR A 92 -11.86 -9.73 8.65
C THR A 92 -11.08 -9.16 9.84
N PRO A 93 -10.24 -8.12 9.66
CA PRO A 93 -9.61 -7.41 10.78
C PRO A 93 -10.65 -6.93 11.81
N GLY A 94 -10.31 -7.07 13.09
CA GLY A 94 -11.23 -6.70 14.18
C GLY A 94 -12.31 -7.72 14.49
N GLU A 95 -12.48 -8.74 13.66
CA GLU A 95 -13.41 -9.87 13.84
C GLU A 95 -12.64 -11.20 13.99
N LYS A 96 -13.22 -12.28 13.48
CA LYS A 96 -12.54 -13.58 13.43
C LYS A 96 -11.64 -13.66 12.20
N TRP A 97 -10.37 -13.93 12.42
CA TRP A 97 -9.41 -14.15 11.36
C TRP A 97 -8.40 -15.25 11.71
N GLN A 98 -7.73 -15.76 10.69
CA GLN A 98 -6.71 -16.79 10.78
C GLN A 98 -5.42 -16.30 10.11
N LYS A 99 -4.29 -16.81 10.57
CA LYS A 99 -2.99 -16.56 9.93
C LYS A 99 -2.95 -17.25 8.57
N VAL A 100 -2.34 -16.56 7.61
CA VAL A 100 -2.02 -17.15 6.31
C VAL A 100 -0.96 -18.24 6.48
N ASP A 101 -1.14 -19.39 5.82
CA ASP A 101 -0.08 -20.42 5.76
C ASP A 101 1.02 -19.94 4.81
N GLN A 102 2.10 -19.44 5.38
CA GLN A 102 3.23 -18.87 4.64
C GLN A 102 4.00 -19.87 3.78
N ARG A 103 3.78 -21.18 3.97
CA ARG A 103 4.41 -22.23 3.16
C ARG A 103 3.72 -22.44 1.82
N LYS A 104 2.44 -22.12 1.76
CA LYS A 104 1.67 -22.08 0.52
C LYS A 104 1.82 -20.68 -0.05
N SER A 105 2.29 -20.53 -1.28
CA SER A 105 2.39 -19.21 -1.90
C SER A 105 0.98 -18.59 -1.98
N PRO A 106 0.67 -17.57 -1.18
CA PRO A 106 -0.65 -16.96 -1.18
C PRO A 106 -0.74 -15.81 -2.19
N LEU A 107 0.25 -15.66 -3.05
CA LEU A 107 0.31 -14.60 -4.05
C LEU A 107 -0.76 -14.82 -5.11
N ILE A 108 -1.57 -13.81 -5.34
CA ILE A 108 -2.64 -13.76 -6.32
C ILE A 108 -2.30 -12.66 -7.32
N SER A 109 -2.45 -12.93 -8.60
CA SER A 109 -2.19 -11.96 -9.66
C SER A 109 -3.24 -12.08 -10.78
N ASN A 110 -3.16 -11.21 -11.76
CA ASN A 110 -4.01 -11.31 -12.94
C ASN A 110 -3.83 -12.64 -13.71
N ASP A 111 -2.67 -13.27 -13.61
CA ASP A 111 -2.34 -14.49 -14.34
C ASP A 111 -2.50 -15.77 -13.50
N SER A 112 -2.48 -15.66 -12.16
CA SER A 112 -2.50 -16.84 -11.28
C SER A 112 -3.05 -16.54 -9.88
N PRO A 113 -3.93 -17.39 -9.34
CA PRO A 113 -4.62 -18.50 -10.01
C PRO A 113 -5.64 -18.02 -11.03
N ALA A 114 -6.25 -18.95 -11.80
CA ALA A 114 -7.31 -18.62 -12.76
C ALA A 114 -8.47 -17.85 -12.08
N LYS A 115 -9.20 -17.01 -12.83
CA LYS A 115 -10.23 -16.12 -12.27
C LYS A 115 -11.27 -16.87 -11.45
N GLN A 116 -11.78 -18.00 -11.92
CA GLN A 116 -12.76 -18.81 -11.21
C GLN A 116 -12.28 -19.28 -9.82
N VAL A 117 -10.97 -19.54 -9.71
CA VAL A 117 -10.35 -19.90 -8.42
C VAL A 117 -10.23 -18.68 -7.53
N ARG A 118 -9.84 -17.52 -8.09
CA ARG A 118 -9.75 -16.26 -7.34
C ARG A 118 -11.10 -15.87 -6.73
N ASP A 119 -12.15 -15.98 -7.52
CA ASP A 119 -13.53 -15.62 -7.11
C ASP A 119 -14.06 -16.55 -6.00
N SER A 120 -13.48 -17.74 -5.83
CA SER A 120 -13.83 -18.70 -4.78
C SER A 120 -12.89 -18.70 -3.55
N LEU A 121 -11.88 -17.84 -3.54
CA LEU A 121 -10.96 -17.75 -2.40
C LEU A 121 -11.69 -17.23 -1.15
N PRO A 122 -11.27 -17.69 0.05
CA PRO A 122 -11.88 -17.21 1.28
C PRO A 122 -11.66 -15.70 1.45
N PRO A 123 -12.59 -15.00 2.13
CA PRO A 123 -12.43 -13.61 2.48
C PRO A 123 -11.08 -13.35 3.14
N SER A 124 -10.35 -12.36 2.66
CA SER A 124 -9.03 -12.04 3.18
C SER A 124 -8.76 -10.53 3.11
N TYR A 125 -7.77 -10.08 3.87
CA TYR A 125 -7.32 -8.72 3.93
C TYR A 125 -5.80 -8.68 3.76
N GLY A 126 -5.31 -7.69 3.04
CA GLY A 126 -3.89 -7.65 2.71
C GLY A 126 -3.43 -6.36 2.05
N ILE A 127 -2.46 -6.52 1.18
CA ILE A 127 -1.89 -5.46 0.36
C ILE A 127 -1.84 -5.89 -1.10
N GLY A 128 -1.83 -4.91 -2.01
CA GLY A 128 -1.70 -5.15 -3.43
C GLY A 128 -0.83 -4.11 -4.12
N PHE A 129 -0.57 -4.33 -5.38
CA PHE A 129 -0.07 -3.31 -6.30
C PHE A 129 -0.68 -3.50 -7.68
N ALA A 130 -0.66 -2.43 -8.47
CA ALA A 130 -0.91 -2.50 -9.91
C ALA A 130 0.12 -1.68 -10.68
N THR A 131 0.47 -2.10 -11.91
CA THR A 131 1.46 -1.43 -12.76
C THR A 131 1.23 -1.73 -14.24
N ASN A 132 1.63 -0.82 -15.11
CA ASN A 132 1.74 -1.05 -16.55
C ASN A 132 3.16 -1.50 -16.96
N GLN A 133 4.12 -1.49 -16.03
CA GLN A 133 5.48 -1.88 -16.29
C GLN A 133 5.62 -3.41 -16.32
N PRO A 134 6.34 -3.99 -17.30
CA PRO A 134 6.61 -5.41 -17.33
C PRO A 134 7.34 -5.88 -16.07
N ILE A 135 6.83 -6.97 -15.48
CA ILE A 135 7.36 -7.55 -14.25
C ILE A 135 8.28 -8.72 -14.59
N LYS A 136 9.52 -8.63 -14.18
CA LYS A 136 10.50 -9.73 -14.32
C LYS A 136 10.29 -10.80 -13.26
N LYS A 137 10.03 -10.40 -12.03
CA LYS A 137 9.85 -11.30 -10.89
C LYS A 137 9.07 -10.63 -9.77
N MET A 138 8.29 -11.42 -9.05
CA MET A 138 7.61 -10.99 -7.83
C MET A 138 8.20 -11.70 -6.61
N HIS A 139 8.28 -10.97 -5.49
CA HIS A 139 8.68 -11.50 -4.20
C HIS A 139 7.71 -11.01 -3.13
N PHE A 140 7.74 -11.66 -1.98
CA PHE A 140 7.09 -11.18 -0.77
C PHE A 140 7.94 -11.49 0.46
N LYS A 141 7.76 -10.68 1.51
CA LYS A 141 8.47 -10.83 2.77
C LYS A 141 7.55 -10.63 3.95
N TYR A 142 7.28 -11.68 4.70
CA TYR A 142 6.56 -11.55 5.96
C TYR A 142 7.41 -10.84 7.01
N LEU A 143 6.83 -9.81 7.62
CA LEU A 143 7.50 -8.93 8.56
C LEU A 143 7.19 -9.28 10.02
N GLY A 144 6.13 -10.07 10.25
CA GLY A 144 5.61 -10.38 11.57
C GLY A 144 4.54 -9.38 12.02
N ARG A 145 4.23 -9.40 13.32
CA ARG A 145 3.29 -8.47 13.98
C ARG A 145 3.75 -8.17 15.40
N SER A 146 3.19 -7.15 16.03
CA SER A 146 3.26 -7.00 17.48
C SER A 146 2.50 -8.16 18.15
N LEU A 147 3.00 -8.64 19.27
CA LEU A 147 2.28 -9.62 20.10
C LEU A 147 1.26 -8.94 21.00
N VAL A 148 1.41 -7.65 21.20
CA VAL A 148 0.55 -6.81 22.05
C VAL A 148 -0.20 -5.86 21.14
N GLY A 149 -1.52 -5.76 21.33
CA GLY A 149 -2.33 -4.72 20.70
C GLY A 149 -2.09 -3.37 21.38
N MET A 150 -2.68 -2.33 20.80
CA MET A 150 -2.56 -0.97 21.32
C MET A 150 -3.92 -0.29 21.40
N PRO A 151 -4.11 0.62 22.37
CA PRO A 151 -5.25 1.50 22.36
C PRO A 151 -5.08 2.53 21.23
N LEU A 152 -6.00 2.55 20.30
CA LEU A 152 -6.11 3.59 19.28
C LEU A 152 -7.22 4.57 19.63
N LEU A 153 -6.94 5.85 19.39
CA LEU A 153 -7.92 6.91 19.54
C LEU A 153 -8.64 7.09 18.21
N ILE A 154 -9.88 6.67 18.13
CA ILE A 154 -10.69 6.83 16.93
C ILE A 154 -11.76 7.91 17.15
N PRO A 155 -12.08 8.74 16.15
CA PRO A 155 -13.20 9.68 16.24
C PRO A 155 -14.50 8.95 16.50
N ASN A 156 -15.38 9.56 17.31
CA ASN A 156 -16.73 9.05 17.49
C ASN A 156 -17.54 9.24 16.21
N GLU A 157 -18.40 8.29 15.88
CA GLU A 157 -19.31 8.32 14.73
C GLU A 157 -20.17 9.60 14.69
N ASN A 158 -20.49 10.18 15.85
CA ASN A 158 -21.31 11.39 16.01
C ASN A 158 -20.51 12.70 15.89
N LYS A 159 -19.27 12.69 15.36
CA LYS A 159 -18.41 13.87 15.17
C LYS A 159 -18.04 14.65 16.46
N SER A 160 -18.45 14.22 17.63
CA SER A 160 -18.10 14.83 18.92
C SER A 160 -17.23 13.89 19.75
N GLY A 161 -15.95 14.28 19.96
CA GLY A 161 -14.99 13.53 20.76
C GLY A 161 -14.36 12.34 20.04
N ALA A 162 -13.60 11.57 20.81
CA ALA A 162 -12.92 10.36 20.33
C ALA A 162 -12.98 9.29 21.43
N ARG A 163 -12.95 8.03 21.04
CA ARG A 163 -12.94 6.88 21.94
C ARG A 163 -11.66 6.06 21.75
N PHE A 164 -11.17 5.48 22.84
CA PHE A 164 -10.13 4.48 22.76
C PHE A 164 -10.73 3.12 22.43
N ILE A 165 -10.17 2.46 21.42
CA ILE A 165 -10.41 1.05 21.14
C ILE A 165 -9.08 0.30 21.26
N TYR A 166 -9.12 -0.90 21.82
CA TYR A 166 -7.96 -1.77 21.82
C TYR A 166 -7.93 -2.60 20.53
N VAL A 167 -6.89 -2.40 19.74
CA VAL A 167 -6.73 -3.07 18.45
C VAL A 167 -5.54 -4.02 18.53
N GLN A 168 -5.76 -5.28 18.19
CA GLN A 168 -4.67 -6.24 18.02
C GLN A 168 -3.94 -5.95 16.73
N ASP A 169 -2.60 -6.00 16.78
CA ASP A 169 -1.80 -5.84 15.57
C ASP A 169 -1.96 -7.06 14.63
N GLU A 170 -1.93 -6.77 13.36
CA GLU A 170 -2.11 -7.74 12.29
C GLU A 170 -0.76 -8.22 11.74
N PRO A 171 -0.68 -9.43 11.15
CA PRO A 171 0.50 -9.84 10.42
C PRO A 171 0.80 -8.87 9.27
N ARG A 172 2.07 -8.50 9.12
CA ARG A 172 2.52 -7.56 8.08
C ARG A 172 3.36 -8.29 7.05
N VAL A 173 3.21 -7.84 5.80
CA VAL A 173 3.93 -8.39 4.65
C VAL A 173 4.36 -7.24 3.74
N ALA A 174 5.44 -7.43 3.01
CA ALA A 174 5.80 -6.60 1.87
C ALA A 174 5.61 -7.41 0.59
N LEU A 175 5.04 -6.79 -0.44
CA LEU A 175 4.90 -7.31 -1.78
C LEU A 175 5.83 -6.53 -2.71
N ILE A 176 6.62 -7.23 -3.53
CA ILE A 176 7.72 -6.62 -4.27
C ILE A 176 7.65 -7.04 -5.73
N ALA A 177 7.81 -6.08 -6.64
CA ALA A 177 7.96 -6.28 -8.07
C ALA A 177 9.37 -5.88 -8.53
N GLU A 178 10.12 -6.81 -9.10
CA GLU A 178 11.28 -6.50 -9.95
C GLU A 178 10.77 -6.19 -11.35
N LEU A 179 10.96 -4.97 -11.81
CA LEU A 179 10.54 -4.53 -13.14
C LEU A 179 11.66 -4.77 -14.17
N GLU A 180 11.30 -4.96 -15.43
CA GLU A 180 12.26 -5.18 -16.50
C GLU A 180 13.17 -3.96 -16.75
N ASN A 181 12.72 -2.76 -16.40
CA ASN A 181 13.51 -1.52 -16.50
C ASN A 181 14.59 -1.35 -15.42
N GLY A 182 14.80 -2.38 -14.57
CA GLY A 182 15.82 -2.38 -13.53
C GLY A 182 15.43 -1.71 -12.22
N VAL A 183 14.17 -1.31 -12.04
CA VAL A 183 13.65 -0.81 -10.76
C VAL A 183 12.97 -1.93 -10.00
N THR A 184 13.23 -2.04 -8.70
CA THR A 184 12.54 -2.96 -7.79
C THR A 184 11.68 -2.15 -6.84
N ILE A 185 10.36 -2.36 -6.87
CA ILE A 185 9.40 -1.58 -6.06
C ILE A 185 8.73 -2.51 -5.06
N ALA A 186 8.78 -2.13 -3.78
CA ALA A 186 8.04 -2.78 -2.71
C ALA A 186 6.86 -1.93 -2.28
N THR A 187 5.74 -2.58 -1.94
CA THR A 187 4.66 -1.98 -1.16
C THR A 187 4.48 -2.73 0.15
N THR A 188 4.12 -2.02 1.22
CA THR A 188 3.91 -2.60 2.54
C THR A 188 2.96 -1.75 3.38
N HIS A 189 2.40 -2.36 4.44
CA HIS A 189 1.74 -1.68 5.53
C HIS A 189 2.39 -2.15 6.83
N LEU A 190 3.11 -1.27 7.52
CA LEU A 190 3.81 -1.64 8.75
C LEU A 190 2.87 -1.58 9.97
N SER A 191 3.31 -2.19 11.06
CA SER A 191 2.60 -2.15 12.34
C SER A 191 2.42 -0.70 12.83
N PHE A 192 1.29 -0.42 13.45
CA PHE A 192 1.08 0.83 14.19
C PHE A 192 1.74 0.82 15.57
N ALA A 193 2.25 -0.33 16.04
CA ALA A 193 2.92 -0.45 17.34
C ALA A 193 4.33 0.16 17.27
N PRO A 194 4.63 1.20 18.11
CA PRO A 194 5.93 1.84 18.15
C PRO A 194 7.07 0.85 18.39
N GLY A 195 8.17 1.01 17.67
CA GLY A 195 9.32 0.12 17.74
C GLY A 195 9.17 -1.14 16.89
N VAL A 196 7.97 -1.73 16.78
CA VAL A 196 7.71 -2.88 15.90
C VAL A 196 7.77 -2.42 14.44
N ASN A 197 7.17 -1.29 14.10
CA ASN A 197 7.26 -0.68 12.77
C ASN A 197 8.71 -0.35 12.38
N ILE A 198 9.53 0.16 13.31
CA ILE A 198 10.96 0.43 13.06
C ILE A 198 11.72 -0.87 12.78
N TYR A 199 11.48 -1.91 13.59
CA TYR A 199 12.07 -3.23 13.36
C TYR A 199 11.66 -3.80 12.00
N GLN A 200 10.37 -3.70 11.65
CA GLN A 200 9.85 -4.17 10.36
C GLN A 200 10.45 -3.38 9.20
N LEU A 201 10.57 -2.05 9.31
CA LEU A 201 11.23 -1.21 8.31
C LEU A 201 12.68 -1.65 8.09
N LYS A 202 13.46 -1.82 9.16
CA LYS A 202 14.86 -2.30 9.07
C LYS A 202 14.95 -3.67 8.41
N LYS A 203 14.07 -4.61 8.80
CA LYS A 203 14.01 -5.96 8.23
C LYS A 203 13.72 -5.93 6.72
N LEU A 204 12.78 -5.07 6.31
CA LEU A 204 12.42 -4.90 4.90
C LEU A 204 13.52 -4.19 4.11
N ALA A 205 14.10 -3.12 4.65
CA ALA A 205 15.21 -2.41 4.03
C ALA A 205 16.41 -3.31 3.76
N ASN A 206 16.76 -4.17 4.73
CA ASN A 206 17.84 -5.17 4.56
C ASN A 206 17.48 -6.20 3.46
N PHE A 207 16.23 -6.66 3.41
CA PHE A 207 15.78 -7.58 2.38
C PHE A 207 15.84 -6.94 0.99
N LEU A 208 15.30 -5.73 0.84
CA LEU A 208 15.34 -5.01 -0.43
C LEU A 208 16.78 -4.77 -0.91
N SER A 209 17.69 -4.45 0.01
CA SER A 209 19.11 -4.26 -0.34
C SER A 209 19.80 -5.52 -0.85
N SER A 210 19.22 -6.70 -0.67
CA SER A 210 19.70 -7.97 -1.24
C SER A 210 19.12 -8.29 -2.62
N LEU A 211 18.12 -7.51 -3.07
CA LEU A 211 17.50 -7.69 -4.37
C LEU A 211 18.22 -6.84 -5.45
N PRO A 212 18.15 -7.26 -6.72
CA PRO A 212 18.76 -6.52 -7.82
C PRO A 212 18.04 -5.21 -8.11
N GLY A 213 18.70 -4.36 -8.89
CA GLY A 213 18.14 -3.11 -9.41
C GLY A 213 18.19 -1.96 -8.42
N LYS A 214 17.57 -0.85 -8.80
CA LYS A 214 17.38 0.34 -7.96
C LYS A 214 16.08 0.17 -7.16
N GLN A 215 16.16 0.26 -5.84
CA GLN A 215 15.03 -0.10 -4.98
C GLN A 215 14.24 1.13 -4.52
N ILE A 216 12.91 1.00 -4.57
CA ILE A 216 11.94 1.93 -3.97
C ILE A 216 11.05 1.15 -3.01
N LEU A 217 10.82 1.71 -1.83
CA LEU A 217 9.85 1.22 -0.85
C LEU A 217 8.70 2.22 -0.77
N SER A 218 7.50 1.73 -1.01
CA SER A 218 6.26 2.50 -0.85
C SER A 218 5.36 1.88 0.22
N GLY A 219 4.51 2.66 0.86
CA GLY A 219 3.52 2.13 1.79
C GLY A 219 3.17 3.06 2.94
N ASP A 220 2.16 2.63 3.68
CA ASP A 220 1.86 3.15 5.01
C ASP A 220 2.82 2.53 6.02
N LEU A 221 3.75 3.34 6.51
CA LEU A 221 4.77 2.89 7.43
C LEU A 221 4.39 3.12 8.90
N ASN A 222 3.27 3.79 9.17
CA ASN A 222 2.83 4.17 10.52
C ASN A 222 3.95 4.87 11.34
N LEU A 223 4.82 5.62 10.67
CA LEU A 223 5.96 6.34 11.24
C LEU A 223 5.79 7.85 10.98
N PRO A 224 5.37 8.64 11.98
CA PRO A 224 5.13 10.08 11.79
C PRO A 224 6.43 10.89 11.70
N ALA A 225 6.31 12.17 11.35
CA ALA A 225 7.37 13.19 11.48
C ALA A 225 8.66 12.89 10.72
N ASP A 226 8.56 12.28 9.54
CA ASP A 226 9.68 11.86 8.69
C ASP A 226 10.70 10.96 9.45
N LEU A 227 10.17 10.15 10.36
CA LEU A 227 10.98 9.20 11.11
C LEU A 227 11.78 8.25 10.20
N PRO A 228 11.25 7.74 9.06
CA PRO A 228 12.06 6.92 8.16
C PRO A 228 13.38 7.57 7.75
N SER A 229 13.37 8.85 7.35
CA SER A 229 14.60 9.59 6.99
C SER A 229 15.52 9.82 8.19
N LYS A 230 14.97 10.13 9.36
CA LYS A 230 15.74 10.30 10.60
C LYS A 230 16.41 9.01 11.08
N LEU A 231 15.85 7.87 10.70
CA LEU A 231 16.36 6.53 11.00
C LEU A 231 17.24 5.97 9.86
N SER A 232 17.59 6.76 8.85
CA SER A 232 18.32 6.33 7.67
C SER A 232 19.63 5.60 8.00
N ALA A 233 20.36 6.04 9.04
CA ALA A 233 21.60 5.39 9.48
C ALA A 233 21.38 3.93 9.90
N ILE A 234 20.27 3.60 10.54
CA ILE A 234 19.96 2.22 10.99
C ILE A 234 19.21 1.39 9.94
N THR A 235 18.64 2.03 8.92
CA THR A 235 17.97 1.37 7.80
C THR A 235 18.87 1.18 6.58
N GLY A 236 20.13 1.60 6.64
CA GLY A 236 21.08 1.46 5.53
C GLY A 236 20.93 2.52 4.44
N GLY A 237 20.66 3.77 4.83
CA GLY A 237 20.62 4.92 3.93
C GLY A 237 19.26 5.22 3.29
N TRP A 238 18.19 4.56 3.74
CA TRP A 238 16.84 4.81 3.22
C TRP A 238 16.27 6.12 3.75
N SER A 239 15.74 6.95 2.85
CA SER A 239 15.15 8.24 3.18
C SER A 239 13.95 8.54 2.28
N SER A 240 13.10 9.49 2.73
CA SER A 240 11.90 9.89 2.02
C SER A 240 12.23 10.67 0.74
N LEU A 241 11.63 10.25 -0.36
CA LEU A 241 11.72 10.93 -1.65
C LEU A 241 10.82 12.17 -1.71
N VAL A 242 9.69 12.14 -1.02
CA VAL A 242 8.73 13.25 -0.95
C VAL A 242 8.22 13.46 0.46
N LYS A 243 7.90 14.71 0.78
CA LYS A 243 7.30 15.11 2.06
C LYS A 243 5.91 15.63 1.80
N GLN A 244 4.91 14.88 2.29
CA GLN A 244 3.51 15.19 2.09
C GLN A 244 2.68 14.59 3.22
N SER A 245 1.90 15.41 3.92
CA SER A 245 0.93 14.88 4.89
C SER A 245 -0.17 14.10 4.16
N THR A 246 -0.48 12.91 4.65
CA THR A 246 -1.44 11.99 4.02
C THR A 246 -2.65 11.70 4.90
N TYR A 247 -2.55 11.92 6.21
CA TYR A 247 -3.56 11.58 7.21
C TYR A 247 -3.91 12.76 8.13
N PRO A 248 -5.16 12.93 8.55
CA PRO A 248 -6.36 12.30 7.98
C PRO A 248 -6.76 12.98 6.66
N SER A 249 -7.39 12.25 5.74
CA SER A 249 -7.70 12.73 4.37
C SER A 249 -8.52 14.03 4.31
N TRP A 250 -9.37 14.30 5.31
CA TRP A 250 -10.20 15.53 5.36
C TRP A 250 -9.44 16.77 5.84
N LYS A 251 -8.29 16.61 6.50
CA LYS A 251 -7.39 17.68 6.94
C LYS A 251 -5.99 17.14 7.18
N PRO A 252 -5.22 16.83 6.13
CA PRO A 252 -3.92 16.17 6.26
C PRO A 252 -2.96 16.96 7.14
N LYS A 253 -2.41 16.29 8.17
CA LYS A 253 -1.47 16.88 9.13
C LYS A 253 -0.26 15.98 9.39
N ILE A 254 -0.42 14.66 9.18
CA ILE A 254 0.58 13.65 9.49
C ILE A 254 0.94 12.93 8.20
N GLN A 255 2.21 12.65 8.02
CA GLN A 255 2.68 11.75 6.98
C GLN A 255 2.88 10.38 7.60
N PHE A 256 2.09 9.39 7.18
CA PHE A 256 2.26 7.96 7.49
C PHE A 256 2.65 7.16 6.27
N ASP A 257 2.29 7.66 5.09
CA ASP A 257 2.57 7.04 3.80
C ASP A 257 3.85 7.62 3.21
N TYR A 258 4.68 6.76 2.63
CA TYR A 258 6.01 7.15 2.16
C TYR A 258 6.35 6.51 0.82
N LEU A 259 7.23 7.21 0.09
CA LEU A 259 8.08 6.67 -0.96
C LEU A 259 9.53 6.86 -0.48
N LEU A 260 10.22 5.76 -0.21
CA LEU A 260 11.61 5.77 0.26
C LEU A 260 12.53 5.18 -0.80
N ALA A 261 13.75 5.71 -0.87
CA ALA A 261 14.85 5.12 -1.62
C ALA A 261 16.16 5.32 -0.86
N LYS A 262 17.20 4.61 -1.26
CA LYS A 262 18.56 4.88 -0.75
C LYS A 262 19.07 6.20 -1.30
N SER A 263 19.81 6.94 -0.49
CA SER A 263 20.39 8.25 -0.85
C SER A 263 21.34 8.16 -2.05
N ASP A 264 21.98 7.02 -2.27
CA ASP A 264 22.90 6.74 -3.38
C ASP A 264 22.21 6.10 -4.61
N SER A 265 20.88 5.97 -4.60
CA SER A 265 20.12 5.35 -5.70
C SER A 265 20.17 6.11 -7.02
N GLY A 266 20.53 7.39 -7.00
CA GLY A 266 20.52 8.26 -8.17
C GLY A 266 19.12 8.61 -8.67
N PHE A 267 18.09 8.44 -7.85
CA PHE A 267 16.74 8.93 -8.14
C PHE A 267 16.63 10.44 -7.91
N SER A 268 15.96 11.14 -8.81
CA SER A 268 15.35 12.42 -8.54
C SER A 268 13.83 12.27 -8.50
N ALA A 269 13.17 12.95 -7.57
CA ALA A 269 11.74 12.83 -7.35
C ALA A 269 11.05 14.19 -7.41
N GLN A 270 9.94 14.27 -8.15
CA GLN A 270 9.05 15.42 -8.17
C GLN A 270 7.71 14.99 -7.57
N PRO A 271 7.23 15.62 -6.49
CA PRO A 271 5.95 15.27 -5.89
C PRO A 271 4.82 15.40 -6.89
N LEU A 272 3.88 14.45 -6.88
CA LEU A 272 2.63 14.58 -7.62
C LEU A 272 1.63 15.45 -6.84
N PRO A 273 0.63 16.05 -7.55
CA PRO A 273 -0.39 16.86 -6.90
C PRO A 273 -1.15 16.12 -5.81
N HIS A 274 -1.60 16.84 -4.78
CA HIS A 274 -2.51 16.29 -3.79
C HIS A 274 -3.85 15.98 -4.43
N LEU A 275 -4.35 14.78 -4.19
CA LEU A 275 -5.68 14.34 -4.59
C LEU A 275 -6.38 13.76 -3.37
N LYS A 276 -7.67 14.09 -3.21
CA LYS A 276 -8.49 13.55 -2.14
C LYS A 276 -9.64 12.74 -2.74
N PRO A 277 -9.48 11.43 -2.94
CA PRO A 277 -10.57 10.54 -3.35
C PRO A 277 -11.71 10.51 -2.32
N ILE A 278 -12.86 10.01 -2.72
CA ILE A 278 -14.04 9.93 -1.83
C ILE A 278 -13.91 8.81 -0.79
N ILE A 279 -13.01 7.86 -1.00
CA ILE A 279 -12.73 6.77 -0.06
C ILE A 279 -11.43 7.03 0.68
N SER A 280 -11.26 6.35 1.81
CA SER A 280 -10.10 6.33 2.68
C SER A 280 -9.92 7.57 3.55
N ASP A 281 -9.42 7.34 4.75
CA ASP A 281 -8.93 8.36 5.66
C ASP A 281 -7.48 8.77 5.37
N HIS A 282 -6.84 8.15 4.36
CA HIS A 282 -5.56 8.56 3.79
C HIS A 282 -5.75 9.15 2.39
N ILE A 283 -4.94 10.17 2.05
CA ILE A 283 -4.78 10.60 0.66
C ILE A 283 -3.57 9.89 0.04
N PRO A 284 -3.61 9.56 -1.28
CA PRO A 284 -2.47 8.95 -1.94
C PRO A 284 -1.25 9.88 -1.92
N ILE A 285 -0.06 9.31 -1.70
CA ILE A 285 1.23 9.97 -1.90
C ILE A 285 1.86 9.48 -3.19
N GLY A 286 2.47 10.38 -3.95
CA GLY A 286 3.10 10.00 -5.20
C GLY A 286 4.23 10.93 -5.64
N ALA A 287 5.07 10.39 -6.52
CA ALA A 287 6.12 11.15 -7.19
C ALA A 287 6.36 10.68 -8.61
N GLU A 288 6.75 11.59 -9.49
CA GLU A 288 7.45 11.26 -10.72
C GLU A 288 8.93 11.08 -10.38
N ILE A 289 9.43 9.85 -10.57
CA ILE A 289 10.79 9.45 -10.29
C ILE A 289 11.56 9.42 -11.60
N THR A 290 12.69 10.12 -11.66
CA THR A 290 13.61 10.10 -12.81
C THR A 290 14.88 9.35 -12.42
N PHE A 291 15.37 8.49 -13.32
CA PHE A 291 16.58 7.66 -13.13
C PHE A 291 17.26 7.31 -14.47
N ASN A 292 18.55 6.99 -14.40
CA ASN A 292 19.37 6.52 -15.53
C ASN A 292 19.68 5.05 -15.39
#